data_c168686609bd0d3f12a9e09a0245c4a7
#
_entry.id   c168686609bd0d3f12a9e09a0245c4a7
#
_cell.length_a   1.000
_cell.length_b   1.000
_cell.length_c   1.000
_cell.angle_alpha   90.00
_cell.angle_beta   90.00
_cell.angle_gamma   90.00
#
_symmetry.space_group_name_H-M   'P 1'
#
loop_
_entity.id
_entity.type
_entity.pdbx_description
1 polymer ?
#
loop_
_entity_poly.entity_id
_entity_poly.type
_entity_poly.pdbx_seq_one_letter_code
_entity_poly.pdbx_strand_id
1 'polypeptide(L)'
;MFAGAMAVLMVLSAVNVSGWSVMNAKAEETAVQVNDSAGKTEQQSTEEEECKHEGVEITFNSNGFGNCPKCNAIVYQPAVETTDKYDIDDDSMKETVYEISNAGQLYWFAGLVNGTLDGIEQNTLANAILTANITVNDNLLDSLQYDTEGNVSNGSDFITWTPIADCMEDHITLYSGTFDGNNKTVSGLYFNDNSTRIGLFGSSEADGNIKNVGVVDSYFKGNDFVGGVCGRNDGTITNCYNAGNLTAIKSSATIGGICGYNSGTVTNCYNTGTVTATGSVASVGGVCGSSIAPISNCYNIGTVTATSSDADISGICGYNFGPIKNCYYLADTEDENGGKTTAQFASGEVAYLLSQGCTVGEGEDAVTYSGSVWGQALGGNGDTYPVLKKAGDAKNTVYRNETYPGCEGNPGDLVYSYSNTQKAPAYAEHTDEDLDGKCDVCKLDFKTFEQLGKLITKVKQNLSDGKYADVQYTTASIDALRKAIVVADTITEASSDTDVATAFDKLLAASTVGTGGLIKADHNIVISFADAKRGIASGNGWYANGDTVTLKVTPSVGYIFSRWTQDKAGNTSVGTESTYTFTLAANSPDE
;
A
#
# COMPACT_ATOMS: atom_id res chain seq x y z
N MET A 1 8.24 -41.14 12.98
CA MET A 1 8.53 -41.64 14.35
C MET A 1 9.04 -40.46 15.17
N PHE A 2 8.30 -40.21 16.26
CA PHE A 2 8.53 -39.29 17.38
C PHE A 2 8.37 -37.78 17.13
N ALA A 3 7.14 -37.35 17.44
CA ALA A 3 6.79 -36.03 17.90
C ALA A 3 7.37 -35.80 19.33
N GLY A 4 7.90 -34.61 19.59
CA GLY A 4 8.32 -34.16 20.90
C GLY A 4 7.75 -32.78 21.17
N ALA A 5 6.56 -32.73 21.78
CA ALA A 5 6.00 -31.52 22.35
C ALA A 5 6.82 -31.11 23.57
N MET A 6 7.34 -29.89 23.61
CA MET A 6 8.00 -29.30 24.76
C MET A 6 7.05 -28.30 25.41
N ALA A 7 6.35 -28.77 26.45
CA ALA A 7 5.57 -27.93 27.36
C ALA A 7 6.52 -27.17 28.29
N VAL A 8 6.51 -25.86 28.25
CA VAL A 8 7.20 -25.02 29.23
C VAL A 8 6.27 -24.76 30.39
N LEU A 9 6.61 -25.37 31.52
CA LEU A 9 5.93 -25.21 32.80
C LEU A 9 6.43 -23.87 33.42
N MET A 10 5.57 -22.85 33.51
CA MET A 10 5.86 -21.68 34.33
C MET A 10 5.60 -22.01 35.80
N VAL A 11 6.67 -22.04 36.58
CA VAL A 11 6.59 -22.10 38.05
C VAL A 11 6.38 -20.68 38.57
N LEU A 12 5.20 -20.39 39.08
CA LEU A 12 4.95 -19.21 39.89
C LEU A 12 5.57 -19.42 41.29
N SER A 13 6.66 -18.71 41.57
CA SER A 13 7.14 -18.52 42.92
C SER A 13 6.46 -17.29 43.53
N ALA A 14 5.53 -17.55 44.45
CA ALA A 14 4.96 -16.52 45.30
C ALA A 14 6.02 -16.03 46.30
N VAL A 15 6.45 -14.77 46.14
CA VAL A 15 7.21 -14.07 47.18
C VAL A 15 6.21 -13.28 48.01
N ASN A 16 6.02 -13.76 49.23
CA ASN A 16 5.31 -13.05 50.29
C ASN A 16 6.20 -11.92 50.80
N VAL A 17 5.84 -10.67 50.55
CA VAL A 17 6.39 -9.49 51.26
C VAL A 17 5.26 -8.91 52.10
N SER A 18 5.26 -9.29 53.36
CA SER A 18 4.46 -8.66 54.41
C SER A 18 5.05 -7.27 54.75
N GLY A 19 4.16 -6.29 54.78
CA GLY A 19 4.39 -5.05 55.52
C GLY A 19 4.43 -3.76 54.71
N TRP A 20 3.26 -3.25 54.38
CA TRP A 20 3.04 -1.80 54.23
C TRP A 20 1.72 -1.48 54.96
N SER A 21 1.87 -0.72 56.06
CA SER A 21 0.77 -0.19 56.81
C SER A 21 0.07 0.91 56.06
N VAL A 22 -1.23 0.77 55.88
CA VAL A 22 -2.14 1.80 55.38
C VAL A 22 -2.24 2.88 56.44
N MET A 23 -1.70 4.06 56.22
CA MET A 23 -2.04 5.25 56.99
C MET A 23 -3.32 5.86 56.43
N ASN A 24 -4.43 5.58 57.12
CA ASN A 24 -5.65 6.36 56.94
C ASN A 24 -5.46 7.74 57.57
N ALA A 25 -5.37 8.77 56.75
CA ALA A 25 -5.51 10.16 57.22
C ALA A 25 -7.03 10.43 57.38
N LYS A 26 -7.51 10.38 58.58
CA LYS A 26 -8.81 10.96 58.97
C LYS A 26 -8.65 12.47 59.02
N ALA A 27 -9.37 13.18 58.16
CA ALA A 27 -9.63 14.59 58.39
C ALA A 27 -10.61 14.74 59.56
N GLU A 28 -10.17 15.32 60.66
CA GLU A 28 -11.02 15.76 61.75
C GLU A 28 -11.74 17.04 61.36
N GLU A 29 -13.03 16.97 61.15
CA GLU A 29 -13.92 18.12 61.10
C GLU A 29 -14.11 18.66 62.51
N THR A 30 -13.64 19.84 62.76
CA THR A 30 -13.91 20.62 63.98
C THR A 30 -15.33 21.17 63.88
N ALA A 31 -16.28 20.49 64.49
CA ALA A 31 -17.65 21.01 64.68
C ALA A 31 -17.68 22.12 65.71
N VAL A 32 -17.97 23.33 65.29
CA VAL A 32 -18.41 24.40 66.17
C VAL A 32 -19.89 24.24 66.43
N GLN A 33 -20.24 23.88 67.66
CA GLN A 33 -21.64 23.89 68.13
C GLN A 33 -22.11 25.31 68.32
N VAL A 34 -23.11 25.72 67.55
CA VAL A 34 -24.01 26.82 67.94
C VAL A 34 -25.38 26.23 68.18
N ASN A 35 -25.78 26.21 69.45
CA ASN A 35 -27.16 25.95 69.81
C ASN A 35 -28.04 27.11 69.36
N ASP A 36 -29.08 26.90 68.57
CA ASP A 36 -30.37 27.52 68.86
C ASP A 36 -31.53 26.66 68.36
N SER A 37 -32.57 26.72 69.07
CA SER A 37 -33.80 25.94 69.08
C SER A 37 -34.81 26.37 68.01
N ALA A 38 -35.53 25.39 67.52
CA ALA A 38 -36.88 25.43 66.96
C ALA A 38 -37.01 25.23 65.44
N GLY A 39 -37.77 24.21 65.11
CA GLY A 39 -38.45 24.07 63.84
C GLY A 39 -38.05 22.81 63.05
N LYS A 40 -38.75 21.68 63.34
CA LYS A 40 -38.78 20.54 62.43
C LYS A 40 -39.39 20.98 61.12
N THR A 41 -38.54 21.02 60.07
CA THR A 41 -39.01 20.88 58.71
C THR A 41 -38.31 19.66 58.16
N GLU A 42 -39.04 18.62 57.83
CA GLU A 42 -38.58 17.48 57.07
C GLU A 42 -38.05 18.03 55.73
N GLN A 43 -36.74 18.09 55.55
CA GLN A 43 -36.17 18.23 54.24
C GLN A 43 -36.29 16.87 53.55
N GLN A 44 -37.31 16.74 52.73
CA GLN A 44 -37.44 15.73 51.73
C GLN A 44 -36.23 15.91 50.82
N SER A 45 -35.26 15.02 50.84
CA SER A 45 -34.26 14.87 49.84
C SER A 45 -35.02 14.49 48.54
N THR A 46 -35.34 15.48 47.71
CA THR A 46 -35.69 15.19 46.36
C THR A 46 -34.41 14.68 45.70
N GLU A 47 -34.33 13.34 45.54
CA GLU A 47 -33.52 12.79 44.45
C GLU A 47 -34.01 13.53 43.21
N GLU A 48 -33.20 14.42 42.65
CA GLU A 48 -33.44 14.99 41.32
C GLU A 48 -33.45 13.78 40.38
N GLU A 49 -34.63 13.38 39.92
CA GLU A 49 -34.72 12.38 38.86
C GLU A 49 -33.92 12.90 37.67
N GLU A 50 -32.86 12.22 37.33
CA GLU A 50 -31.99 12.51 36.19
C GLU A 50 -32.89 12.60 34.94
N CYS A 51 -32.81 13.73 34.22
CA CYS A 51 -33.68 14.01 33.09
C CYS A 51 -33.38 13.09 31.91
N LYS A 52 -34.19 12.06 31.71
CA LYS A 52 -34.03 11.08 30.62
C LYS A 52 -34.34 11.60 29.23
N HIS A 53 -34.60 12.89 29.05
CA HIS A 53 -34.92 13.56 27.79
C HIS A 53 -36.13 12.99 27.02
N GLU A 54 -36.86 12.03 27.62
CA GLU A 54 -38.01 11.37 26.99
C GLU A 54 -39.20 12.34 26.83
N GLY A 55 -39.86 12.29 25.65
CA GLY A 55 -41.04 13.07 25.34
C GLY A 55 -40.81 14.58 25.25
N VAL A 56 -39.57 14.99 24.99
CA VAL A 56 -39.16 16.39 24.83
C VAL A 56 -38.80 16.63 23.36
N GLU A 57 -39.40 17.63 22.73
CA GLU A 57 -39.02 18.06 21.39
C GLU A 57 -37.72 18.87 21.47
N ILE A 58 -36.65 18.38 20.83
CA ILE A 58 -35.33 19.01 20.80
C ILE A 58 -35.11 19.58 19.41
N THR A 59 -34.77 20.86 19.33
CA THR A 59 -34.36 21.51 18.08
C THR A 59 -32.84 21.46 17.99
N PHE A 60 -32.31 20.84 16.94
CA PHE A 60 -30.91 20.81 16.65
C PHE A 60 -30.46 21.96 15.78
N ASN A 61 -29.29 22.53 16.06
CA ASN A 61 -28.63 23.49 15.18
C ASN A 61 -28.02 22.80 13.94
N SER A 62 -27.41 23.57 13.04
CA SER A 62 -26.76 23.06 11.82
C SER A 62 -25.66 22.03 12.08
N ASN A 63 -25.03 22.05 13.27
CA ASN A 63 -23.98 21.15 13.68
C ASN A 63 -24.51 19.91 14.43
N GLY A 64 -25.83 19.77 14.56
CA GLY A 64 -26.50 18.63 15.19
C GLY A 64 -26.50 18.66 16.72
N PHE A 65 -26.22 19.80 17.36
CA PHE A 65 -26.35 20.00 18.80
C PHE A 65 -27.67 20.67 19.15
N GLY A 66 -28.31 20.20 20.20
CA GLY A 66 -29.52 20.79 20.78
C GLY A 66 -29.42 20.82 22.29
N ASN A 67 -30.27 21.63 22.93
CA ASN A 67 -30.36 21.68 24.38
C ASN A 67 -31.72 21.13 24.82
N CYS A 68 -31.70 20.28 25.86
CA CYS A 68 -32.92 19.83 26.47
C CYS A 68 -33.65 21.01 27.15
N PRO A 69 -34.91 21.35 26.79
CA PRO A 69 -35.62 22.48 27.40
C PRO A 69 -35.98 22.24 28.86
N LYS A 70 -35.87 21.03 29.40
CA LYS A 70 -36.16 20.72 30.81
C LYS A 70 -34.92 20.86 31.71
N CYS A 71 -33.74 20.34 31.30
CA CYS A 71 -32.54 20.30 32.12
C CYS A 71 -31.38 21.12 31.53
N ASN A 72 -31.53 21.66 30.32
CA ASN A 72 -30.50 22.40 29.57
C ASN A 72 -29.27 21.59 29.21
N ALA A 73 -29.27 20.25 29.39
CA ALA A 73 -28.18 19.40 28.94
C ALA A 73 -28.05 19.44 27.39
N ILE A 74 -26.83 19.31 26.91
CA ILE A 74 -26.56 19.17 25.46
C ILE A 74 -27.05 17.78 25.01
N VAL A 75 -27.83 17.75 23.96
CA VAL A 75 -28.32 16.53 23.32
C VAL A 75 -27.80 16.49 21.88
N TYR A 76 -27.40 15.31 21.46
CA TYR A 76 -26.82 15.10 20.14
C TYR A 76 -27.87 14.57 19.16
N GLN A 77 -27.84 15.08 17.94
CA GLN A 77 -28.69 14.58 16.86
C GLN A 77 -28.32 13.11 16.57
N PRO A 78 -29.28 12.18 16.56
CA PRO A 78 -28.99 10.79 16.21
C PRO A 78 -28.41 10.66 14.79
N ALA A 79 -27.41 9.78 14.63
CA ALA A 79 -26.94 9.35 13.33
C ALA A 79 -28.05 8.60 12.57
N VAL A 80 -28.01 8.62 11.25
CA VAL A 80 -29.05 8.00 10.43
C VAL A 80 -28.69 6.55 10.14
N GLU A 81 -29.46 5.63 10.74
CA GLU A 81 -29.30 4.20 10.47
C GLU A 81 -29.80 3.86 9.07
N THR A 82 -29.00 3.15 8.29
CA THR A 82 -29.34 2.65 6.94
C THR A 82 -28.98 1.18 6.82
N THR A 83 -29.82 0.43 6.11
CA THR A 83 -29.61 -0.99 5.82
C THR A 83 -29.55 -1.19 4.30
N ASP A 84 -28.91 -2.24 3.83
CA ASP A 84 -28.86 -2.64 2.42
C ASP A 84 -28.28 -1.59 1.44
N LYS A 85 -27.53 -0.62 1.96
CA LYS A 85 -26.93 0.46 1.15
C LYS A 85 -25.43 0.32 0.95
N TYR A 86 -24.70 0.00 2.00
CA TYR A 86 -23.24 -0.02 2.02
C TYR A 86 -22.71 -1.43 2.28
N ASP A 87 -21.74 -1.83 1.49
CA ASP A 87 -20.79 -2.93 1.73
C ASP A 87 -19.56 -2.25 2.36
N ILE A 88 -19.50 -2.25 3.70
CA ILE A 88 -18.54 -1.41 4.42
C ILE A 88 -17.23 -2.14 4.72
N ASP A 89 -17.20 -3.45 4.65
CA ASP A 89 -16.03 -4.29 4.91
C ASP A 89 -15.49 -5.01 3.66
N ASP A 90 -16.10 -4.72 2.48
CA ASP A 90 -15.71 -5.24 1.17
C ASP A 90 -15.92 -6.77 1.02
N ASP A 91 -16.87 -7.37 1.77
CA ASP A 91 -17.21 -8.80 1.69
C ASP A 91 -18.32 -9.13 0.68
N SER A 92 -18.81 -8.13 -0.05
CA SER A 92 -19.90 -8.18 -1.03
C SER A 92 -21.30 -8.33 -0.42
N MET A 93 -21.45 -8.21 0.91
CA MET A 93 -22.72 -8.06 1.59
C MET A 93 -22.96 -6.59 1.94
N LYS A 94 -24.15 -6.28 2.41
CA LYS A 94 -24.49 -4.92 2.81
C LYS A 94 -24.95 -4.93 4.26
N GLU A 95 -24.28 -4.11 5.05
CA GLU A 95 -24.50 -4.06 6.48
C GLU A 95 -25.45 -2.93 6.88
N THR A 96 -25.88 -2.99 8.15
CA THR A 96 -26.47 -1.83 8.83
C THR A 96 -25.36 -0.85 9.18
N VAL A 97 -25.51 0.38 8.74
CA VAL A 97 -24.49 1.43 8.86
C VAL A 97 -25.13 2.72 9.34
N TYR A 98 -24.49 3.44 10.26
CA TYR A 98 -24.87 4.77 10.70
C TYR A 98 -24.21 5.85 9.82
N GLU A 99 -25.03 6.63 9.11
CA GLU A 99 -24.58 7.79 8.33
C GLU A 99 -24.35 8.98 9.25
N ILE A 100 -23.16 9.57 9.20
CA ILE A 100 -22.75 10.72 10.00
C ILE A 100 -22.46 11.89 9.05
N SER A 101 -23.19 13.00 9.21
CA SER A 101 -23.08 14.18 8.35
C SER A 101 -22.78 15.49 9.11
N ASN A 102 -22.80 15.46 10.45
CA ASN A 102 -22.51 16.63 11.29
C ASN A 102 -21.91 16.21 12.65
N ALA A 103 -21.44 17.19 13.41
CA ALA A 103 -20.75 16.96 14.68
C ALA A 103 -21.66 16.28 15.73
N GLY A 104 -22.92 16.69 15.84
CA GLY A 104 -23.85 16.07 16.79
C GLY A 104 -24.06 14.59 16.53
N GLN A 105 -24.16 14.18 15.26
CA GLN A 105 -24.24 12.77 14.89
C GLN A 105 -22.94 12.00 15.20
N LEU A 106 -21.77 12.62 15.11
CA LEU A 106 -20.52 12.01 15.52
C LEU A 106 -20.47 11.80 17.04
N TYR A 107 -20.92 12.77 17.84
CA TYR A 107 -21.01 12.64 19.30
C TYR A 107 -22.06 11.60 19.70
N TRP A 108 -23.19 11.58 18.99
CA TRP A 108 -24.20 10.54 19.21
C TRP A 108 -23.65 9.14 18.94
N PHE A 109 -22.90 8.98 17.85
CA PHE A 109 -22.26 7.69 17.53
C PHE A 109 -21.19 7.31 18.58
N ALA A 110 -20.40 8.26 19.05
CA ALA A 110 -19.49 8.02 20.18
C ALA A 110 -20.27 7.57 21.42
N GLY A 111 -21.39 8.21 21.74
CA GLY A 111 -22.25 7.83 22.85
C GLY A 111 -22.87 6.42 22.68
N LEU A 112 -23.28 6.04 21.46
CA LEU A 112 -23.78 4.69 21.17
C LEU A 112 -22.70 3.62 21.45
N VAL A 113 -21.47 3.84 20.97
CA VAL A 113 -20.35 2.92 21.18
C VAL A 113 -19.92 2.90 22.64
N ASN A 114 -19.92 4.04 23.33
CA ASN A 114 -19.52 4.16 24.74
C ASN A 114 -20.63 3.72 25.73
N GLY A 115 -21.87 3.52 25.25
CA GLY A 115 -22.99 3.15 26.12
C GLY A 115 -23.45 4.31 27.02
N THR A 116 -23.28 5.56 26.59
CA THR A 116 -23.61 6.76 27.38
C THR A 116 -24.91 7.44 26.91
N LEU A 117 -25.63 6.85 25.96
CA LEU A 117 -26.91 7.38 25.49
C LEU A 117 -28.06 6.85 26.35
N ASP A 118 -28.88 7.76 26.88
CA ASP A 118 -30.02 7.39 27.69
C ASP A 118 -31.03 6.54 26.90
N GLY A 119 -31.37 5.37 27.46
CA GLY A 119 -32.37 4.47 26.89
C GLY A 119 -31.96 3.75 25.60
N ILE A 120 -30.70 3.88 25.18
CA ILE A 120 -30.15 3.21 24.00
C ILE A 120 -29.08 2.21 24.45
N GLU A 121 -29.20 0.97 23.98
CA GLU A 121 -28.23 -0.10 24.31
C GLU A 121 -26.88 0.18 23.66
N GLN A 122 -25.80 -0.05 24.40
CA GLN A 122 -24.43 0.07 23.89
C GLN A 122 -24.20 -0.84 22.68
N ASN A 123 -23.56 -0.30 21.63
CA ASN A 123 -23.20 -1.09 20.46
C ASN A 123 -21.76 -0.82 20.01
N THR A 124 -20.83 -1.65 20.47
CA THR A 124 -19.42 -1.59 20.10
C THR A 124 -19.12 -2.15 18.70
N LEU A 125 -20.08 -2.85 18.09
CA LEU A 125 -20.02 -3.44 16.74
C LEU A 125 -20.65 -2.52 15.69
N ALA A 126 -21.15 -1.34 16.10
CA ALA A 126 -21.83 -0.42 15.18
C ALA A 126 -20.91 0.01 14.02
N ASN A 127 -21.38 -0.15 12.80
CA ASN A 127 -20.69 0.35 11.62
C ASN A 127 -21.11 1.80 11.33
N ALA A 128 -20.18 2.64 10.88
CA ALA A 128 -20.46 4.03 10.51
C ALA A 128 -19.75 4.47 9.23
N ILE A 129 -20.35 5.43 8.54
CA ILE A 129 -19.79 6.10 7.38
C ILE A 129 -19.97 7.61 7.45
N LEU A 130 -18.88 8.36 7.16
CA LEU A 130 -18.99 9.81 7.02
C LEU A 130 -19.57 10.18 5.64
N THR A 131 -20.64 10.97 5.64
CA THR A 131 -21.25 11.48 4.41
C THR A 131 -20.85 12.93 4.09
N ALA A 132 -20.27 13.65 5.06
CA ALA A 132 -19.74 15.01 4.93
C ALA A 132 -18.43 15.16 5.73
N ASN A 133 -17.67 16.23 5.48
CA ASN A 133 -16.63 16.66 6.41
C ASN A 133 -17.31 17.16 7.69
N ILE A 134 -16.76 16.79 8.83
CA ILE A 134 -17.30 17.16 10.14
C ILE A 134 -16.44 18.24 10.76
N THR A 135 -17.04 19.30 11.26
CA THR A 135 -16.36 20.33 12.05
C THR A 135 -17.03 20.47 13.41
N VAL A 136 -16.25 20.32 14.48
CA VAL A 136 -16.72 20.45 15.87
C VAL A 136 -16.44 21.87 16.38
N ASN A 137 -15.20 22.27 16.42
CA ASN A 137 -14.75 23.61 16.75
C ASN A 137 -14.04 24.22 15.55
N ASP A 138 -14.51 25.37 15.08
CA ASP A 138 -13.94 26.05 13.92
C ASP A 138 -12.60 26.68 14.25
N ASN A 139 -11.58 26.46 13.41
CA ASN A 139 -10.23 27.03 13.54
C ASN A 139 -9.63 26.81 14.95
N LEU A 140 -9.75 25.59 15.45
CA LEU A 140 -9.38 25.28 16.82
C LEU A 140 -7.92 25.64 17.13
N LEU A 141 -6.97 25.15 16.32
CA LEU A 141 -5.54 25.33 16.60
C LEU A 141 -5.12 26.82 16.57
N ASP A 142 -5.71 27.62 15.70
CA ASP A 142 -5.45 29.05 15.61
C ASP A 142 -6.12 29.83 16.76
N SER A 143 -7.17 29.27 17.38
CA SER A 143 -7.94 29.87 18.45
C SER A 143 -7.42 29.55 19.85
N LEU A 144 -6.51 28.58 19.99
CA LEU A 144 -5.92 28.20 21.28
C LEU A 144 -5.10 29.35 21.87
N GLN A 145 -5.33 29.61 23.15
CA GLN A 145 -4.56 30.56 23.95
C GLN A 145 -3.77 29.78 25.03
N TYR A 146 -2.56 30.22 25.30
CA TYR A 146 -1.70 29.55 26.24
C TYR A 146 -1.33 30.47 27.40
N ASP A 147 -1.22 29.90 28.58
CA ASP A 147 -0.67 30.59 29.75
C ASP A 147 0.88 30.69 29.69
N THR A 148 1.47 31.26 30.70
CA THR A 148 2.94 31.42 30.79
C THR A 148 3.69 30.12 30.97
N GLU A 149 2.99 29.03 31.32
CA GLU A 149 3.51 27.67 31.50
C GLU A 149 3.34 26.82 30.25
N GLY A 150 2.66 27.34 29.22
CA GLY A 150 2.39 26.67 27.97
C GLY A 150 1.14 25.74 27.99
N ASN A 151 0.28 25.87 29.01
CA ASN A 151 -0.99 25.16 29.05
C ASN A 151 -2.08 25.97 28.36
N VAL A 152 -3.06 25.26 27.72
CA VAL A 152 -4.22 25.93 27.15
C VAL A 152 -5.03 26.62 28.23
N SER A 153 -5.24 27.92 28.08
CA SER A 153 -5.92 28.78 29.07
C SER A 153 -7.38 29.05 28.77
N ASN A 154 -7.82 28.83 27.52
CA ASN A 154 -9.20 29.06 27.06
C ASN A 154 -9.94 27.78 26.66
N GLY A 155 -9.59 26.65 27.27
CA GLY A 155 -10.20 25.33 26.93
C GLY A 155 -11.72 25.27 27.12
N SER A 156 -12.27 26.12 28.01
CA SER A 156 -13.73 26.22 28.22
C SER A 156 -14.51 26.82 27.04
N ASP A 157 -13.82 27.44 26.09
CA ASP A 157 -14.45 28.02 24.90
C ASP A 157 -14.78 26.96 23.84
N PHE A 158 -14.26 25.73 24.00
CA PHE A 158 -14.39 24.66 23.02
C PHE A 158 -15.31 23.52 23.49
N ILE A 159 -16.00 22.91 22.55
CA ILE A 159 -16.73 21.67 22.78
C ILE A 159 -15.70 20.55 22.95
N THR A 160 -15.70 19.93 24.13
CA THR A 160 -14.76 18.84 24.46
C THR A 160 -15.15 17.55 23.73
N TRP A 161 -14.17 16.90 23.16
CA TRP A 161 -14.34 15.59 22.52
C TRP A 161 -14.28 14.45 23.55
N THR A 162 -15.14 13.45 23.37
CA THR A 162 -15.03 12.15 24.04
C THR A 162 -14.71 11.10 22.99
N PRO A 163 -13.57 10.39 23.08
CA PRO A 163 -13.20 9.39 22.08
C PRO A 163 -14.27 8.32 21.85
N ILE A 164 -14.42 7.87 20.61
CA ILE A 164 -15.21 6.67 20.31
C ILE A 164 -14.47 5.48 20.95
N ALA A 165 -15.18 4.62 21.68
CA ALA A 165 -14.60 3.58 22.52
C ALA A 165 -13.64 4.16 23.57
N ASP A 166 -14.18 5.03 24.40
CA ASP A 166 -13.49 5.69 25.51
C ASP A 166 -13.05 4.71 26.58
N CYS A 167 -12.00 5.06 27.29
CA CYS A 167 -11.46 4.28 28.40
C CYS A 167 -11.59 5.07 29.71
N MET A 168 -12.71 4.88 30.38
CA MET A 168 -12.90 5.41 31.74
C MET A 168 -12.17 4.54 32.77
N GLU A 169 -11.84 5.11 33.94
CA GLU A 169 -11.08 4.39 34.99
C GLU A 169 -11.68 3.02 35.38
N ASP A 170 -13.00 2.91 35.32
CA ASP A 170 -13.75 1.70 35.74
C ASP A 170 -14.26 0.88 34.55
N HIS A 171 -14.15 1.35 33.32
CA HIS A 171 -14.72 0.67 32.15
C HIS A 171 -13.88 0.92 30.88
N ILE A 172 -13.45 -0.17 30.25
CA ILE A 172 -12.73 -0.12 28.97
C ILE A 172 -13.71 -0.52 27.87
N THR A 173 -14.03 0.42 26.98
CA THR A 173 -14.77 0.12 25.76
C THR A 173 -13.79 -0.15 24.62
N LEU A 174 -14.07 -1.19 23.82
CA LEU A 174 -13.27 -1.57 22.67
C LEU A 174 -14.16 -1.57 21.42
N TYR A 175 -13.74 -0.86 20.39
CA TYR A 175 -14.49 -0.76 19.14
C TYR A 175 -14.19 -1.96 18.23
N SER A 176 -15.25 -2.66 17.81
CA SER A 176 -15.14 -3.86 16.96
C SER A 176 -15.88 -3.73 15.62
N GLY A 177 -16.48 -2.56 15.33
CA GLY A 177 -17.15 -2.31 14.05
C GLY A 177 -16.21 -1.77 12.97
N THR A 178 -16.78 -1.40 11.82
CA THR A 178 -16.08 -0.67 10.75
C THR A 178 -16.50 0.79 10.73
N PHE A 179 -15.55 1.70 10.85
CA PHE A 179 -15.73 3.14 10.67
C PHE A 179 -15.06 3.59 9.36
N ASP A 180 -15.86 3.93 8.36
CA ASP A 180 -15.37 4.45 7.09
C ASP A 180 -15.52 5.97 7.02
N GLY A 181 -14.42 6.69 7.09
CA GLY A 181 -14.40 8.14 6.87
C GLY A 181 -14.74 8.56 5.45
N ASN A 182 -14.84 7.64 4.49
CA ASN A 182 -15.21 7.91 3.08
C ASN A 182 -14.41 9.07 2.48
N ASN A 183 -13.13 9.16 2.83
CA ASN A 183 -12.20 10.24 2.46
C ASN A 183 -12.68 11.64 2.93
N LYS A 184 -13.37 11.72 4.05
CA LYS A 184 -13.78 12.96 4.72
C LYS A 184 -12.87 13.24 5.91
N THR A 185 -13.00 14.44 6.44
CA THR A 185 -12.25 14.91 7.61
C THR A 185 -13.16 15.10 8.81
N VAL A 186 -12.57 14.87 9.99
CA VAL A 186 -13.09 15.33 11.27
C VAL A 186 -12.15 16.42 11.79
N SER A 187 -12.68 17.63 11.99
CA SER A 187 -11.96 18.85 12.33
C SER A 187 -12.39 19.39 13.67
N GLY A 188 -11.45 20.01 14.39
CA GLY A 188 -11.74 20.76 15.61
C GLY A 188 -12.06 19.90 16.82
N LEU A 189 -11.52 18.68 16.93
CA LEU A 189 -11.63 17.87 18.13
C LEU A 189 -10.72 18.43 19.22
N TYR A 190 -11.29 18.80 20.36
CA TYR A 190 -10.56 19.31 21.51
C TYR A 190 -10.62 18.33 22.69
N PHE A 191 -9.47 17.84 23.11
CA PHE A 191 -9.30 17.02 24.32
C PHE A 191 -8.10 17.48 25.12
N ASN A 192 -8.29 17.79 26.39
CA ASN A 192 -7.24 18.25 27.31
C ASN A 192 -7.52 17.77 28.72
N ASP A 193 -7.16 16.53 28.99
CA ASP A 193 -7.35 15.87 30.29
C ASP A 193 -6.17 14.92 30.57
N ASN A 194 -6.12 14.36 31.78
CA ASN A 194 -5.15 13.34 32.20
C ASN A 194 -5.57 11.90 31.91
N SER A 195 -6.56 11.69 31.05
CA SER A 195 -7.02 10.38 30.63
C SER A 195 -6.02 9.68 29.71
N THR A 196 -6.20 8.39 29.50
CA THR A 196 -5.38 7.56 28.63
C THR A 196 -6.20 7.08 27.44
N ARG A 197 -5.52 6.69 26.34
CA ARG A 197 -6.14 6.18 25.12
C ARG A 197 -6.98 7.25 24.41
N ILE A 198 -6.28 8.26 23.92
CA ILE A 198 -6.87 9.46 23.34
C ILE A 198 -6.64 9.49 21.84
N GLY A 199 -7.68 9.89 21.10
CA GLY A 199 -7.70 10.08 19.65
C GLY A 199 -9.13 10.33 19.16
N LEU A 200 -9.37 10.18 17.86
CA LEU A 200 -10.74 10.03 17.35
C LEU A 200 -11.39 8.78 17.99
N PHE A 201 -10.61 7.70 18.11
CA PHE A 201 -10.93 6.49 18.86
C PHE A 201 -10.03 6.36 20.08
N GLY A 202 -10.59 5.90 21.19
CA GLY A 202 -9.82 5.52 22.38
C GLY A 202 -9.12 4.19 22.18
N SER A 203 -9.87 3.15 21.85
CA SER A 203 -9.35 1.78 21.63
C SER A 203 -10.14 1.03 20.56
N SER A 204 -9.45 0.21 19.77
CA SER A 204 -10.07 -0.78 18.87
C SER A 204 -9.74 -2.21 19.31
N GLU A 205 -10.64 -3.14 19.05
CA GLU A 205 -10.48 -4.60 19.20
C GLU A 205 -9.88 -5.16 17.88
N ALA A 206 -9.54 -6.46 17.88
CA ALA A 206 -8.97 -7.15 16.74
C ALA A 206 -9.82 -7.06 15.44
N ASP A 207 -11.15 -7.08 15.57
CA ASP A 207 -12.09 -6.97 14.45
C ASP A 207 -12.40 -5.49 14.08
N GLY A 208 -11.94 -4.53 14.90
CA GLY A 208 -12.17 -3.10 14.67
C GLY A 208 -11.42 -2.59 13.42
N ASN A 209 -12.15 -1.91 12.53
CA ASN A 209 -11.59 -1.39 11.30
C ASN A 209 -11.86 0.12 11.16
N ILE A 210 -10.82 0.94 11.19
CA ILE A 210 -10.88 2.40 11.04
C ILE A 210 -10.23 2.77 9.73
N LYS A 211 -11.01 3.30 8.79
CA LYS A 211 -10.46 3.55 7.44
C LYS A 211 -10.90 4.89 6.83
N ASN A 212 -10.06 5.40 5.91
CA ASN A 212 -10.37 6.52 5.03
C ASN A 212 -10.76 7.83 5.75
N VAL A 213 -10.21 8.14 6.92
CA VAL A 213 -10.54 9.34 7.69
C VAL A 213 -9.30 10.21 7.95
N GLY A 214 -9.47 11.53 7.83
CA GLY A 214 -8.49 12.53 8.27
C GLY A 214 -8.94 13.21 9.56
N VAL A 215 -8.03 13.31 10.54
CA VAL A 215 -8.22 14.15 11.74
C VAL A 215 -7.40 15.41 11.55
N VAL A 216 -8.06 16.56 11.49
CA VAL A 216 -7.43 17.83 11.15
C VAL A 216 -7.80 18.93 12.15
N ASP A 217 -6.98 19.97 12.25
CA ASP A 217 -7.27 21.13 13.12
C ASP A 217 -7.74 20.73 14.52
N SER A 218 -7.11 19.69 15.11
CA SER A 218 -7.53 19.06 16.37
C SER A 218 -6.41 19.12 17.39
N TYR A 219 -6.74 19.19 18.67
CA TYR A 219 -5.83 19.22 19.79
C TYR A 219 -6.13 18.12 20.79
N PHE A 220 -5.18 17.21 20.97
CA PHE A 220 -5.28 16.14 21.96
C PHE A 220 -4.12 16.23 22.97
N LYS A 221 -4.45 16.46 24.25
CA LYS A 221 -3.51 16.34 25.34
C LYS A 221 -4.02 15.30 26.34
N GLY A 222 -3.29 14.20 26.45
CA GLY A 222 -3.63 13.08 27.34
C GLY A 222 -2.44 12.63 28.16
N ASN A 223 -2.68 11.64 29.01
CA ASN A 223 -1.66 11.08 29.89
C ASN A 223 -0.78 10.08 29.14
N ASP A 224 -1.42 9.05 28.50
CA ASP A 224 -0.73 7.93 27.85
C ASP A 224 -1.56 7.40 26.66
N PHE A 225 -0.95 6.67 25.74
CA PHE A 225 -1.56 6.15 24.51
C PHE A 225 -2.32 7.22 23.75
N VAL A 226 -1.59 8.25 23.28
CA VAL A 226 -2.17 9.35 22.50
C VAL A 226 -1.89 9.13 21.02
N GLY A 227 -2.94 9.13 20.21
CA GLY A 227 -2.87 9.06 18.75
C GLY A 227 -3.87 10.01 18.10
N GLY A 228 -3.60 10.50 16.90
CA GLY A 228 -4.56 11.36 16.20
C GLY A 228 -5.82 10.59 15.78
N VAL A 229 -5.64 9.33 15.37
CA VAL A 229 -6.74 8.45 14.95
C VAL A 229 -7.15 7.52 16.09
N CYS A 230 -6.21 6.85 16.75
CA CYS A 230 -6.55 5.88 17.79
C CYS A 230 -5.50 5.89 18.90
N GLY A 231 -5.94 5.88 20.15
CA GLY A 231 -5.05 5.76 21.32
C GLY A 231 -4.37 4.39 21.35
N ARG A 232 -5.16 3.29 21.27
CA ARG A 232 -4.69 1.91 21.21
C ARG A 232 -5.39 1.15 20.09
N ASN A 233 -4.62 0.59 19.18
CA ASN A 233 -5.12 -0.21 18.07
C ASN A 233 -4.76 -1.69 18.24
N ASP A 234 -5.75 -2.55 18.36
CA ASP A 234 -5.61 -4.00 18.27
C ASP A 234 -6.17 -4.55 16.93
N GLY A 235 -6.88 -3.71 16.14
CA GLY A 235 -7.49 -4.01 14.85
C GLY A 235 -6.74 -3.42 13.64
N THR A 236 -7.45 -2.77 12.74
CA THR A 236 -6.88 -2.23 11.51
C THR A 236 -7.11 -0.72 11.37
N ILE A 237 -6.05 0.04 11.08
CA ILE A 237 -6.12 1.46 10.70
C ILE A 237 -5.55 1.60 9.30
N THR A 238 -6.39 2.05 8.34
CA THR A 238 -5.99 2.09 6.92
C THR A 238 -6.42 3.40 6.26
N ASN A 239 -5.55 3.98 5.41
CA ASN A 239 -5.82 5.19 4.64
C ASN A 239 -6.26 6.38 5.52
N CYS A 240 -5.67 6.52 6.70
CA CYS A 240 -5.99 7.57 7.66
C CYS A 240 -4.86 8.59 7.78
N TYR A 241 -5.19 9.79 8.23
CA TYR A 241 -4.16 10.78 8.51
C TYR A 241 -4.48 11.70 9.67
N ASN A 242 -3.44 12.28 10.24
CA ASN A 242 -3.53 13.31 11.26
C ASN A 242 -2.82 14.59 10.83
N ALA A 243 -3.49 15.73 11.03
CA ALA A 243 -2.93 17.07 10.92
C ALA A 243 -3.29 17.91 12.16
N GLY A 244 -3.54 17.26 13.29
CA GLY A 244 -3.78 17.87 14.60
C GLY A 244 -2.53 17.85 15.47
N ASN A 245 -2.55 18.58 16.58
CA ASN A 245 -1.47 18.64 17.55
C ASN A 245 -1.72 17.69 18.72
N LEU A 246 -0.74 16.86 19.02
CA LEU A 246 -0.82 15.81 20.03
C LEU A 246 0.20 16.04 21.14
N THR A 247 -0.21 15.85 22.40
CA THR A 247 0.68 15.95 23.56
C THR A 247 0.40 14.81 24.54
N ALA A 248 1.45 14.14 25.00
CA ALA A 248 1.39 13.15 26.08
C ALA A 248 2.25 13.58 27.27
N ILE A 249 1.73 13.43 28.49
CA ILE A 249 2.34 14.04 29.68
C ILE A 249 2.94 13.05 30.69
N LYS A 250 2.54 11.76 30.64
CA LYS A 250 3.05 10.74 31.57
C LYS A 250 4.54 10.46 31.32
N SER A 251 5.27 10.14 32.39
CA SER A 251 6.71 9.84 32.31
C SER A 251 7.05 8.77 31.27
N SER A 252 6.28 7.70 31.20
CA SER A 252 6.44 6.61 30.23
C SER A 252 5.36 6.64 29.15
N ALA A 253 4.96 7.83 28.72
CA ALA A 253 3.89 7.98 27.74
C ALA A 253 4.25 7.35 26.39
N THR A 254 3.24 6.88 25.70
CA THR A 254 3.34 6.34 24.35
C THR A 254 2.47 7.21 23.42
N ILE A 255 3.08 7.89 22.47
CA ILE A 255 2.39 8.84 21.61
C ILE A 255 2.84 8.71 20.15
N GLY A 256 1.88 8.69 19.23
CA GLY A 256 2.14 8.64 17.78
C GLY A 256 1.15 9.47 16.99
N GLY A 257 1.57 9.95 15.82
CA GLY A 257 0.73 10.81 14.99
C GLY A 257 -0.58 10.14 14.56
N ILE A 258 -0.56 8.84 14.33
CA ILE A 258 -1.74 8.03 13.98
C ILE A 258 -2.23 7.24 15.18
N CYS A 259 -1.33 6.51 15.84
CA CYS A 259 -1.71 5.60 16.93
C CYS A 259 -0.71 5.68 18.08
N GLY A 260 -1.21 5.74 19.32
CA GLY A 260 -0.36 5.68 20.50
C GLY A 260 0.34 4.33 20.61
N TYR A 261 -0.42 3.26 20.79
CA TYR A 261 0.06 1.87 20.87
C TYR A 261 -0.60 0.99 19.82
N ASN A 262 0.21 0.29 19.01
CA ASN A 262 -0.27 -0.59 17.95
C ASN A 262 0.08 -2.07 18.19
N SER A 263 -0.94 -2.93 18.31
CA SER A 263 -0.81 -4.38 18.26
C SER A 263 -1.58 -5.02 17.09
N GLY A 264 -2.26 -4.19 16.29
CA GLY A 264 -2.93 -4.57 15.05
C GLY A 264 -2.17 -4.10 13.81
N THR A 265 -2.86 -3.66 12.78
CA THR A 265 -2.23 -3.19 11.53
C THR A 265 -2.41 -1.68 11.35
N VAL A 266 -1.33 -0.98 10.97
CA VAL A 266 -1.37 0.41 10.50
C VAL A 266 -0.78 0.48 9.10
N THR A 267 -1.59 0.84 8.11
CA THR A 267 -1.14 0.88 6.72
C THR A 267 -1.70 2.08 5.94
N ASN A 268 -0.93 2.57 4.97
CA ASN A 268 -1.31 3.71 4.13
C ASN A 268 -1.73 4.95 4.95
N CYS A 269 -1.04 5.24 6.04
CA CYS A 269 -1.36 6.36 6.92
C CYS A 269 -0.27 7.43 6.91
N TYR A 270 -0.63 8.67 7.23
CA TYR A 270 0.38 9.71 7.36
C TYR A 270 0.07 10.73 8.45
N ASN A 271 1.12 11.34 8.97
CA ASN A 271 1.03 12.44 9.92
C ASN A 271 1.72 13.70 9.41
N THR A 272 1.02 14.81 9.52
CA THR A 272 1.54 16.16 9.27
C THR A 272 1.49 17.05 10.51
N GLY A 273 0.82 16.59 11.56
CA GLY A 273 0.64 17.30 12.82
C GLY A 273 1.85 17.19 13.75
N THR A 274 1.84 17.97 14.81
CA THR A 274 2.89 17.94 15.84
C THR A 274 2.63 16.83 16.85
N VAL A 275 3.68 16.08 17.21
CA VAL A 275 3.67 15.02 18.21
C VAL A 275 4.67 15.37 19.31
N THR A 276 4.20 15.61 20.55
CA THR A 276 5.04 16.08 21.65
C THR A 276 4.85 15.22 22.90
N ALA A 277 5.93 14.73 23.48
CA ALA A 277 5.92 14.14 24.82
C ALA A 277 6.65 15.03 25.82
N THR A 278 6.06 15.20 27.00
CA THR A 278 6.70 15.92 28.10
C THR A 278 7.23 15.00 29.20
N GLY A 279 6.95 13.71 29.09
CA GLY A 279 7.41 12.67 30.02
C GLY A 279 8.88 12.30 29.85
N SER A 280 9.50 11.71 30.89
CA SER A 280 10.95 11.50 30.96
C SER A 280 11.46 10.31 30.14
N VAL A 281 10.65 9.27 29.91
CA VAL A 281 11.02 8.03 29.16
C VAL A 281 9.91 7.65 28.20
N ALA A 282 9.43 8.63 27.45
CA ALA A 282 8.33 8.46 26.52
C ALA A 282 8.77 7.76 25.21
N SER A 283 7.84 7.03 24.61
CA SER A 283 7.99 6.48 23.24
C SER A 283 7.19 7.36 22.26
N VAL A 284 7.92 8.05 21.38
CA VAL A 284 7.38 9.12 20.54
C VAL A 284 7.63 8.81 19.07
N GLY A 285 6.59 8.58 18.31
CA GLY A 285 6.71 8.27 16.87
C GLY A 285 5.87 9.16 15.99
N GLY A 286 6.34 9.43 14.78
CA GLY A 286 5.59 10.22 13.83
C GLY A 286 4.31 9.52 13.34
N VAL A 287 4.28 8.18 13.36
CA VAL A 287 3.11 7.36 13.02
C VAL A 287 2.60 6.64 14.26
N CYS A 288 3.42 5.82 14.92
CA CYS A 288 3.05 5.10 16.13
C CYS A 288 4.01 5.41 17.28
N GLY A 289 3.51 5.55 18.51
CA GLY A 289 4.36 5.70 19.69
C GLY A 289 5.12 4.42 19.98
N SER A 290 4.40 3.32 20.06
CA SER A 290 4.95 1.96 20.17
C SER A 290 4.20 0.99 19.27
N SER A 291 4.89 -0.03 18.74
CA SER A 291 4.27 -1.08 17.92
C SER A 291 4.90 -2.45 18.14
N ILE A 292 4.05 -3.48 18.24
CA ILE A 292 4.45 -4.89 18.20
C ILE A 292 4.00 -5.59 16.90
N ALA A 293 3.33 -4.86 16.02
CA ALA A 293 2.67 -5.36 14.82
C ALA A 293 3.05 -4.51 13.58
N PRO A 294 2.63 -4.89 12.37
CA PRO A 294 3.07 -4.23 11.14
C PRO A 294 2.68 -2.74 11.04
N ILE A 295 3.64 -1.92 10.62
CA ILE A 295 3.44 -0.55 10.10
C ILE A 295 3.94 -0.55 8.66
N SER A 296 3.08 -0.20 7.70
CA SER A 296 3.42 -0.31 6.27
C SER A 296 2.88 0.84 5.43
N ASN A 297 3.62 1.23 4.39
CA ASN A 297 3.24 2.27 3.44
C ASN A 297 2.83 3.59 4.12
N CYS A 298 3.52 4.00 5.17
CA CYS A 298 3.19 5.19 5.97
C CYS A 298 4.25 6.27 5.82
N TYR A 299 3.88 7.53 6.08
CA TYR A 299 4.89 8.57 6.21
C TYR A 299 4.56 9.61 7.30
N ASN A 300 5.61 10.32 7.73
CA ASN A 300 5.50 11.44 8.65
C ASN A 300 6.31 12.65 8.15
N ILE A 301 5.66 13.80 8.09
CA ILE A 301 6.33 15.10 7.90
C ILE A 301 6.09 16.07 9.06
N GLY A 302 5.28 15.63 10.04
CA GLY A 302 5.03 16.38 11.25
C GLY A 302 6.24 16.40 12.17
N THR A 303 6.31 17.42 13.02
CA THR A 303 7.36 17.56 14.03
C THR A 303 7.16 16.56 15.16
N VAL A 304 8.19 15.79 15.48
CA VAL A 304 8.19 14.81 16.58
C VAL A 304 9.21 15.27 17.63
N THR A 305 8.75 15.52 18.85
CA THR A 305 9.58 16.07 19.93
C THR A 305 9.32 15.42 21.29
N ALA A 306 10.35 15.40 22.12
CA ALA A 306 10.22 15.12 23.55
C ALA A 306 11.06 16.11 24.36
N THR A 307 10.63 16.41 25.58
CA THR A 307 11.40 17.30 26.49
C THR A 307 12.58 16.61 27.14
N SER A 308 12.56 15.29 27.23
CA SER A 308 13.61 14.48 27.84
C SER A 308 14.53 13.86 26.77
N SER A 309 15.83 13.81 27.07
CA SER A 309 16.82 13.07 26.27
C SER A 309 16.71 11.53 26.39
N ASP A 310 15.98 11.04 27.39
CA ASP A 310 15.79 9.61 27.64
C ASP A 310 14.55 9.04 26.95
N ALA A 311 13.86 9.86 26.14
CA ALA A 311 12.73 9.44 25.32
C ALA A 311 13.21 8.75 24.03
N ASP A 312 12.51 7.67 23.64
CA ASP A 312 12.69 7.01 22.36
C ASP A 312 11.94 7.78 21.27
N ILE A 313 12.64 8.54 20.45
CA ILE A 313 12.05 9.37 19.38
C ILE A 313 12.38 8.79 18.02
N SER A 314 11.37 8.67 17.17
CA SER A 314 11.54 8.22 15.79
C SER A 314 10.59 8.94 14.84
N GLY A 315 11.02 9.12 13.59
CA GLY A 315 10.16 9.64 12.53
C GLY A 315 8.94 8.77 12.22
N ILE A 316 9.00 7.46 12.53
CA ILE A 316 7.90 6.51 12.28
C ILE A 316 7.38 5.91 13.60
N CYS A 317 8.20 5.19 14.36
CA CYS A 317 7.76 4.49 15.57
C CYS A 317 8.81 4.61 16.68
N GLY A 318 8.43 5.17 17.83
CA GLY A 318 9.34 5.41 18.95
C GLY A 318 9.91 4.10 19.51
N TYR A 319 9.07 3.17 19.91
CA TYR A 319 9.48 1.88 20.46
C TYR A 319 8.88 0.72 19.64
N ASN A 320 9.73 0.02 18.87
CA ASN A 320 9.26 -0.89 17.85
C ASN A 320 9.77 -2.33 18.00
N PHE A 321 8.85 -3.29 17.97
CA PHE A 321 9.10 -4.73 17.86
C PHE A 321 8.48 -5.37 16.60
N GLY A 322 7.59 -4.65 15.93
CA GLY A 322 6.93 -5.11 14.71
C GLY A 322 7.72 -4.78 13.45
N PRO A 323 7.35 -5.34 12.31
CA PRO A 323 7.94 -4.98 11.03
C PRO A 323 7.49 -3.59 10.58
N ILE A 324 8.47 -2.72 10.24
CA ILE A 324 8.23 -1.43 9.56
C ILE A 324 8.69 -1.61 8.10
N LYS A 325 7.80 -1.40 7.13
CA LYS A 325 8.08 -1.59 5.72
C LYS A 325 7.50 -0.44 4.87
N ASN A 326 8.30 0.04 3.92
CA ASN A 326 7.92 1.09 2.99
C ASN A 326 7.37 2.34 3.72
N CYS A 327 8.06 2.78 4.77
CA CYS A 327 7.69 3.93 5.60
C CYS A 327 8.78 5.00 5.53
N TYR A 328 8.35 6.28 5.48
CA TYR A 328 9.25 7.40 5.25
C TYR A 328 8.97 8.56 6.20
N TYR A 329 9.97 9.36 6.51
CA TYR A 329 9.79 10.56 7.30
C TYR A 329 10.67 11.71 6.80
N LEU A 330 10.24 12.95 7.07
CA LEU A 330 10.98 14.13 6.69
C LEU A 330 12.24 14.26 7.54
N ALA A 331 13.39 14.36 6.89
CA ALA A 331 14.70 14.52 7.49
C ALA A 331 15.54 15.53 6.70
N ASP A 332 16.59 16.07 7.32
CA ASP A 332 17.52 16.98 6.63
C ASP A 332 18.34 16.25 5.56
N THR A 333 18.62 14.97 5.78
CA THR A 333 19.37 14.08 4.88
C THR A 333 18.67 12.72 4.77
N GLU A 334 18.84 12.05 3.62
CA GLU A 334 18.40 10.68 3.46
C GLU A 334 19.16 9.74 4.39
N ASP A 335 18.45 8.77 4.99
CA ASP A 335 19.03 7.73 5.84
C ASP A 335 18.43 6.34 5.56
N GLU A 336 19.07 5.30 6.10
CA GLU A 336 18.66 3.90 5.94
C GLU A 336 17.35 3.53 6.68
N ASN A 337 16.89 4.39 7.61
CA ASN A 337 15.69 4.18 8.40
C ASN A 337 14.43 4.78 7.75
N GLY A 338 14.57 5.35 6.54
CA GLY A 338 13.46 5.94 5.78
C GLY A 338 13.40 7.46 5.83
N GLY A 339 14.44 8.13 6.33
CA GLY A 339 14.57 9.58 6.27
C GLY A 339 14.67 10.06 4.82
N LYS A 340 13.83 11.01 4.43
CA LYS A 340 13.79 11.61 3.09
C LYS A 340 13.78 13.14 3.21
N THR A 341 14.49 13.79 2.30
CA THR A 341 14.58 15.25 2.28
C THR A 341 13.30 15.91 1.74
N THR A 342 13.12 17.20 2.03
CA THR A 342 12.03 17.99 1.44
C THR A 342 12.01 17.92 -0.09
N ALA A 343 13.20 17.89 -0.73
CA ALA A 343 13.31 17.78 -2.18
C ALA A 343 12.78 16.42 -2.70
N GLN A 344 13.07 15.32 -2.01
CA GLN A 344 12.59 13.98 -2.37
C GLN A 344 11.07 13.85 -2.20
N PHE A 345 10.51 14.43 -1.14
CA PHE A 345 9.06 14.52 -0.99
C PHE A 345 8.41 15.35 -2.11
N ALA A 346 8.94 16.54 -2.39
CA ALA A 346 8.39 17.44 -3.41
C ALA A 346 8.55 16.91 -4.84
N SER A 347 9.57 16.10 -5.12
CA SER A 347 9.82 15.51 -6.44
C SER A 347 8.83 14.43 -6.86
N GLY A 348 8.07 13.85 -5.90
CA GLY A 348 7.23 12.68 -6.10
C GLY A 348 7.92 11.34 -5.85
N GLU A 349 9.19 11.32 -5.48
CA GLU A 349 9.92 10.09 -5.15
C GLU A 349 9.21 9.30 -4.06
N VAL A 350 8.86 9.94 -2.95
CA VAL A 350 8.20 9.28 -1.82
C VAL A 350 6.80 8.76 -2.21
N ALA A 351 6.04 9.52 -2.99
CA ALA A 351 4.74 9.07 -3.49
C ALA A 351 4.87 7.85 -4.40
N TYR A 352 5.89 7.82 -5.27
CA TYR A 352 6.19 6.64 -6.08
C TYR A 352 6.55 5.44 -5.22
N LEU A 353 7.48 5.59 -4.26
CA LEU A 353 7.91 4.49 -3.38
C LEU A 353 6.74 3.93 -2.58
N LEU A 354 5.91 4.77 -1.97
CA LEU A 354 4.70 4.37 -1.24
C LEU A 354 3.73 3.60 -2.16
N SER A 355 3.58 4.04 -3.43
CA SER A 355 2.67 3.42 -4.39
C SER A 355 3.06 2.00 -4.79
N GLN A 356 4.31 1.60 -4.61
CA GLN A 356 4.77 0.23 -4.90
C GLN A 356 4.21 -0.79 -3.89
N GLY A 357 3.78 -0.32 -2.72
CA GLY A 357 3.37 -1.22 -1.63
C GLY A 357 4.52 -2.03 -1.06
N CYS A 358 4.21 -3.00 -0.23
CA CYS A 358 5.21 -3.88 0.36
C CYS A 358 4.61 -5.21 0.80
N THR A 359 5.47 -6.21 1.01
CA THR A 359 5.10 -7.51 1.59
C THR A 359 5.79 -7.68 2.94
N VAL A 360 5.04 -8.10 3.95
CA VAL A 360 5.49 -8.38 5.30
C VAL A 360 5.33 -9.88 5.57
N GLY A 361 6.35 -10.50 6.16
CA GLY A 361 6.40 -11.96 6.38
C GLY A 361 7.01 -12.70 5.20
N GLU A 362 7.07 -14.03 5.30
CA GLU A 362 7.63 -14.94 4.31
C GLU A 362 6.73 -16.17 4.11
N GLY A 363 6.80 -16.79 2.94
CA GLY A 363 6.04 -18.02 2.64
C GLY A 363 4.53 -17.81 2.61
N GLU A 364 3.79 -18.75 3.21
CA GLU A 364 2.32 -18.72 3.25
C GLU A 364 1.76 -17.65 4.20
N ASP A 365 2.56 -17.16 5.15
CA ASP A 365 2.18 -16.11 6.10
C ASP A 365 2.49 -14.69 5.59
N ALA A 366 2.94 -14.56 4.33
CA ALA A 366 3.26 -13.28 3.74
C ALA A 366 2.00 -12.47 3.42
N VAL A 367 1.91 -11.26 3.96
CA VAL A 367 0.81 -10.32 3.72
C VAL A 367 1.30 -9.18 2.84
N THR A 368 0.63 -8.95 1.70
CA THR A 368 0.94 -7.85 0.79
C THR A 368 0.03 -6.65 1.07
N TYR A 369 0.64 -5.51 1.37
CA TYR A 369 -0.02 -4.24 1.57
C TYR A 369 0.09 -3.38 0.30
N SER A 370 -1.04 -3.14 -0.36
CA SER A 370 -1.09 -2.32 -1.57
C SER A 370 -0.83 -0.84 -1.25
N GLY A 371 0.00 -0.19 -2.05
CA GLY A 371 0.23 1.26 -2.02
C GLY A 371 -0.55 2.03 -3.09
N SER A 372 -1.45 1.40 -3.83
CA SER A 372 -2.14 2.00 -4.98
C SER A 372 -2.96 3.25 -4.68
N VAL A 373 -3.25 3.50 -3.40
CA VAL A 373 -3.94 4.70 -2.90
C VAL A 373 -3.04 5.94 -2.87
N TRP A 374 -1.73 5.79 -3.00
CA TRP A 374 -0.80 6.91 -2.96
C TRP A 374 -0.68 7.60 -4.31
N GLY A 375 -0.63 8.92 -4.27
CA GLY A 375 -0.40 9.79 -5.42
C GLY A 375 0.10 11.16 -4.99
N GLN A 376 0.48 11.97 -5.97
CA GLN A 376 0.91 13.36 -5.76
C GLN A 376 0.74 14.13 -7.08
N ALA A 377 0.07 15.26 -7.06
CA ALA A 377 0.04 16.16 -8.22
C ALA A 377 1.37 16.89 -8.33
N LEU A 378 2.15 16.61 -9.37
CA LEU A 378 3.47 17.18 -9.57
C LEU A 378 3.42 18.37 -10.55
N GLY A 379 4.19 19.42 -10.25
CA GLY A 379 4.36 20.62 -11.09
C GLY A 379 3.35 21.74 -10.79
N GLY A 380 3.69 22.97 -11.10
CA GLY A 380 2.88 24.16 -10.90
C GLY A 380 2.44 24.37 -9.44
N ASN A 381 1.13 24.45 -9.21
CA ASN A 381 0.52 24.53 -7.86
C ASN A 381 0.15 23.13 -7.34
N GLY A 382 0.99 22.13 -7.61
CA GLY A 382 0.76 20.75 -7.19
C GLY A 382 0.98 20.49 -5.70
N ASP A 383 0.87 19.22 -5.31
CA ASP A 383 1.06 18.78 -3.93
C ASP A 383 2.56 18.80 -3.56
N THR A 384 2.90 19.28 -2.37
CA THR A 384 4.26 19.23 -1.83
C THR A 384 4.62 17.84 -1.31
N TYR A 385 3.61 17.06 -0.92
CA TYR A 385 3.75 15.76 -0.25
C TYR A 385 2.76 14.74 -0.85
N PRO A 386 3.01 13.43 -0.66
CA PRO A 386 2.07 12.39 -1.08
C PRO A 386 0.68 12.58 -0.48
N VAL A 387 -0.36 12.26 -1.24
CA VAL A 387 -1.76 12.32 -0.80
C VAL A 387 -2.45 10.99 -1.03
N LEU A 388 -3.45 10.71 -0.19
CA LEU A 388 -4.34 9.58 -0.37
C LEU A 388 -5.37 9.90 -1.45
N LYS A 389 -5.52 9.02 -2.43
CA LYS A 389 -6.53 9.07 -3.49
C LYS A 389 -7.51 7.90 -3.35
N LYS A 390 -8.65 7.98 -3.99
CA LYS A 390 -9.58 6.85 -4.01
C LYS A 390 -8.93 5.65 -4.68
N ALA A 391 -9.18 4.46 -4.15
CA ALA A 391 -8.73 3.21 -4.75
C ALA A 391 -9.19 3.14 -6.22
N GLY A 392 -8.25 2.79 -7.13
CA GLY A 392 -8.52 2.73 -8.56
C GLY A 392 -8.54 4.09 -9.30
N ASP A 393 -8.40 5.23 -8.60
CA ASP A 393 -8.25 6.54 -9.26
C ASP A 393 -6.81 6.69 -9.80
N ALA A 394 -6.67 6.80 -11.13
CA ALA A 394 -5.39 7.02 -11.79
C ALA A 394 -4.90 8.49 -11.69
N LYS A 395 -5.75 9.42 -11.21
CA LYS A 395 -5.39 10.81 -11.06
C LYS A 395 -4.23 10.97 -10.07
N ASN A 396 -3.25 11.80 -10.42
CA ASN A 396 -2.08 12.06 -9.61
C ASN A 396 -1.18 10.82 -9.35
N THR A 397 -1.32 9.76 -10.14
CA THR A 397 -0.35 8.65 -10.10
C THR A 397 1.02 9.19 -10.45
N VAL A 398 2.03 8.79 -9.69
CA VAL A 398 3.43 9.17 -9.92
C VAL A 398 4.15 8.02 -10.59
N TYR A 399 4.83 8.32 -11.68
CA TYR A 399 5.66 7.39 -12.43
C TYR A 399 7.13 7.75 -12.23
N ARG A 400 7.98 6.74 -12.07
CA ARG A 400 9.42 6.89 -12.11
C ARG A 400 9.88 6.79 -13.56
N ASN A 401 10.50 7.85 -14.05
CA ASN A 401 11.09 7.91 -15.39
C ASN A 401 12.60 7.77 -15.29
N GLU A 402 13.18 7.02 -16.19
CA GLU A 402 14.58 6.68 -16.21
C GLU A 402 15.30 7.48 -17.29
N THR A 403 16.43 8.11 -16.93
CA THR A 403 17.31 8.80 -17.85
C THR A 403 18.72 8.25 -17.68
N TYR A 404 19.28 7.76 -18.76
CA TYR A 404 20.66 7.33 -18.84
C TYR A 404 21.53 8.52 -19.25
N PRO A 405 22.38 9.06 -18.34
CA PRO A 405 23.04 10.37 -18.53
C PRO A 405 24.18 10.37 -19.52
N GLY A 406 24.37 9.30 -20.26
CA GLY A 406 25.38 9.13 -21.27
C GLY A 406 25.87 7.70 -21.31
N CYS A 407 26.45 7.30 -22.45
CA CYS A 407 26.93 5.92 -22.59
C CYS A 407 28.23 5.63 -21.82
N GLU A 408 28.87 6.62 -21.22
CA GLU A 408 30.04 6.45 -20.36
C GLU A 408 29.69 6.16 -18.90
N GLY A 409 28.39 6.27 -18.51
CA GLY A 409 27.92 5.99 -17.15
C GLY A 409 27.85 4.49 -16.85
N ASN A 410 28.17 4.12 -15.60
CA ASN A 410 27.85 2.80 -15.08
C ASN A 410 26.33 2.66 -14.85
N PRO A 411 25.75 1.44 -14.70
CA PRO A 411 24.38 1.27 -14.24
C PRO A 411 24.03 2.06 -12.96
N GLY A 412 25.04 2.42 -12.15
CA GLY A 412 24.92 3.31 -10.98
C GLY A 412 24.72 4.79 -11.31
N ASP A 413 24.90 5.21 -12.54
CA ASP A 413 24.73 6.61 -12.96
C ASP A 413 23.32 6.88 -13.52
N LEU A 414 22.41 5.90 -13.44
CA LEU A 414 21.02 6.03 -13.86
C LEU A 414 20.31 7.10 -13.01
N VAL A 415 19.80 8.12 -13.68
CA VAL A 415 19.07 9.22 -13.04
C VAL A 415 17.59 8.94 -13.11
N TYR A 416 16.95 8.96 -11.93
CA TYR A 416 15.51 8.88 -11.83
C TYR A 416 14.88 10.27 -11.78
N SER A 417 13.76 10.42 -12.47
CA SER A 417 12.87 11.58 -12.34
C SER A 417 11.44 11.10 -12.16
N TYR A 418 10.61 11.93 -11.54
CA TYR A 418 9.24 11.56 -11.22
C TYR A 418 8.28 12.52 -11.90
N SER A 419 7.17 12.01 -12.42
CA SER A 419 6.12 12.83 -13.04
C SER A 419 4.77 12.12 -13.06
N ASN A 420 3.69 12.86 -13.32
CA ASN A 420 2.35 12.26 -13.49
C ASN A 420 2.14 11.69 -14.91
N THR A 421 3.16 11.67 -15.73
CA THR A 421 3.15 11.07 -17.07
C THR A 421 4.24 10.03 -17.16
N GLN A 422 3.89 8.81 -17.50
CA GLN A 422 4.87 7.78 -17.80
C GLN A 422 5.61 8.13 -19.08
N LYS A 423 6.93 8.06 -19.06
CA LYS A 423 7.78 8.28 -20.22
C LYS A 423 8.59 7.02 -20.47
N ALA A 424 8.84 6.74 -21.74
CA ALA A 424 9.84 5.73 -22.10
C ALA A 424 11.21 6.14 -21.55
N PRO A 425 12.07 5.17 -21.20
CA PRO A 425 13.45 5.47 -20.81
C PRO A 425 14.15 6.37 -21.84
N ALA A 426 14.74 7.45 -21.37
CA ALA A 426 15.51 8.34 -22.22
C ALA A 426 16.97 7.89 -22.24
N TYR A 427 17.46 7.46 -23.38
CA TYR A 427 18.84 7.06 -23.61
C TYR A 427 19.56 8.17 -24.36
N ALA A 428 20.15 9.11 -23.64
CA ALA A 428 20.96 10.15 -24.27
C ALA A 428 22.35 9.57 -24.63
N GLU A 429 22.80 9.81 -25.87
CA GLU A 429 24.16 9.52 -26.36
C GLU A 429 24.59 8.04 -26.33
N HIS A 430 23.67 7.09 -26.18
CA HIS A 430 23.99 5.68 -26.33
C HIS A 430 24.04 5.27 -27.80
N THR A 431 25.00 4.44 -28.13
CA THR A 431 25.13 3.81 -29.46
C THR A 431 25.06 2.29 -29.29
N ASP A 432 24.42 1.63 -30.22
CA ASP A 432 24.36 0.18 -30.37
C ASP A 432 24.48 -0.08 -31.87
N GLU A 433 25.73 -0.03 -32.38
CA GLU A 433 26.02 -0.18 -33.80
C GLU A 433 25.93 -1.64 -34.25
N ASP A 434 26.27 -2.56 -33.38
CA ASP A 434 26.19 -3.99 -33.66
C ASP A 434 24.75 -4.54 -33.47
N LEU A 435 23.86 -3.77 -32.84
CA LEU A 435 22.46 -4.08 -32.58
C LEU A 435 22.30 -5.35 -31.69
N ASP A 436 23.12 -5.46 -30.66
CA ASP A 436 23.03 -6.55 -29.68
C ASP A 436 22.03 -6.24 -28.54
N GLY A 437 21.43 -5.05 -28.54
CA GLY A 437 20.50 -4.55 -27.55
C GLY A 437 21.16 -3.97 -26.32
N LYS A 438 22.45 -3.68 -26.42
CA LYS A 438 23.25 -3.04 -25.37
C LYS A 438 24.03 -1.89 -25.95
N CYS A 439 24.26 -0.87 -25.13
CA CYS A 439 25.15 0.20 -25.55
C CYS A 439 26.57 -0.33 -25.79
N ASP A 440 27.19 0.02 -26.92
CA ASP A 440 28.56 -0.39 -27.30
C ASP A 440 29.60 0.01 -26.26
N VAL A 441 29.38 1.13 -25.55
CA VAL A 441 30.30 1.69 -24.57
C VAL A 441 29.98 1.23 -23.14
N CYS A 442 28.78 1.52 -22.61
CA CYS A 442 28.44 1.28 -21.21
C CYS A 442 27.80 -0.11 -20.94
N LYS A 443 27.47 -0.86 -21.99
CA LYS A 443 26.86 -2.21 -21.92
C LYS A 443 25.48 -2.29 -21.23
N LEU A 444 24.83 -1.14 -21.00
CA LEU A 444 23.45 -1.09 -20.53
C LEU A 444 22.50 -1.62 -21.60
N ASP A 445 21.38 -2.20 -21.17
CA ASP A 445 20.31 -2.62 -22.06
C ASP A 445 19.74 -1.40 -22.81
N PHE A 446 19.69 -1.49 -24.15
CA PHE A 446 19.33 -0.39 -25.05
C PHE A 446 18.40 -0.87 -26.16
N LYS A 447 17.21 -1.28 -25.79
CA LYS A 447 16.22 -1.92 -26.67
C LYS A 447 15.01 -0.99 -26.88
N THR A 448 15.23 0.13 -27.56
CA THR A 448 14.17 1.08 -27.90
C THR A 448 13.43 0.65 -29.19
N PHE A 449 12.25 1.25 -29.43
CA PHE A 449 11.52 1.07 -30.69
C PHE A 449 12.37 1.44 -31.91
N GLU A 450 13.19 2.50 -31.81
CA GLU A 450 14.12 2.91 -32.86
C GLU A 450 15.18 1.82 -33.11
N GLN A 451 15.78 1.26 -32.06
CA GLN A 451 16.78 0.19 -32.18
C GLN A 451 16.16 -1.08 -32.76
N LEU A 452 14.95 -1.42 -32.37
CA LEU A 452 14.20 -2.53 -32.99
C LEU A 452 14.02 -2.29 -34.49
N GLY A 453 13.67 -1.08 -34.91
CA GLY A 453 13.56 -0.69 -36.33
C GLY A 453 14.87 -0.86 -37.09
N LYS A 454 16.00 -0.46 -36.49
CA LYS A 454 17.36 -0.65 -37.06
C LYS A 454 17.69 -2.13 -37.18
N LEU A 455 17.42 -2.94 -36.15
CA LEU A 455 17.64 -4.39 -36.19
C LEU A 455 16.79 -5.08 -37.27
N ILE A 456 15.50 -4.76 -37.35
CA ILE A 456 14.60 -5.26 -38.41
C ILE A 456 15.18 -4.96 -39.79
N THR A 457 15.61 -3.71 -40.01
CA THR A 457 16.17 -3.26 -41.27
C THR A 457 17.45 -4.02 -41.61
N LYS A 458 18.39 -4.14 -40.67
CA LYS A 458 19.65 -4.89 -40.81
C LYS A 458 19.40 -6.36 -41.16
N VAL A 459 18.49 -7.01 -40.44
CA VAL A 459 18.17 -8.42 -40.67
C VAL A 459 17.50 -8.65 -42.03
N LYS A 460 16.53 -7.79 -42.42
CA LYS A 460 15.92 -7.83 -43.76
C LYS A 460 16.94 -7.62 -44.86
N GLN A 461 17.87 -6.67 -44.69
CA GLN A 461 18.95 -6.43 -45.64
C GLN A 461 19.87 -7.63 -45.76
N ASN A 462 20.27 -8.25 -44.65
CA ASN A 462 21.11 -9.45 -44.65
C ASN A 462 20.43 -10.63 -45.38
N LEU A 463 19.11 -10.78 -45.27
CA LEU A 463 18.34 -11.76 -46.05
C LEU A 463 18.34 -11.43 -47.52
N SER A 464 18.14 -10.17 -47.92
CA SER A 464 18.14 -9.74 -49.34
C SER A 464 19.51 -9.83 -49.99
N ASP A 465 20.57 -9.58 -49.21
CA ASP A 465 21.97 -9.64 -49.67
C ASP A 465 22.53 -11.08 -49.68
N GLY A 466 21.72 -12.05 -49.31
CA GLY A 466 22.13 -13.45 -49.29
C GLY A 466 23.10 -13.82 -48.16
N LYS A 467 23.29 -12.98 -47.14
CA LYS A 467 24.14 -13.29 -45.96
C LYS A 467 23.56 -14.40 -45.12
N TYR A 468 22.23 -14.55 -45.15
CA TYR A 468 21.48 -15.64 -44.52
C TYR A 468 20.92 -16.59 -45.60
N ALA A 469 21.74 -16.95 -46.58
CA ALA A 469 21.30 -17.83 -47.65
C ALA A 469 21.17 -19.27 -47.16
N ASP A 470 20.19 -19.99 -47.74
CA ASP A 470 19.93 -21.41 -47.45
C ASP A 470 21.16 -22.31 -47.61
N VAL A 471 22.12 -21.89 -48.44
CA VAL A 471 23.39 -22.61 -48.64
C VAL A 471 24.35 -22.57 -47.41
N GLN A 472 24.08 -21.67 -46.47
CA GLN A 472 24.90 -21.51 -45.26
C GLN A 472 24.20 -21.89 -43.99
N TYR A 473 22.86 -21.87 -43.97
CA TYR A 473 22.06 -22.11 -42.79
C TYR A 473 20.91 -23.05 -43.08
N THR A 474 20.42 -23.77 -42.07
CA THR A 474 19.32 -24.69 -42.23
C THR A 474 18.04 -23.98 -42.62
N THR A 475 17.25 -24.57 -43.48
CA THR A 475 15.96 -24.02 -43.93
C THR A 475 15.04 -23.71 -42.73
N ALA A 476 15.02 -24.60 -41.71
CA ALA A 476 14.22 -24.40 -40.50
C ALA A 476 14.63 -23.13 -39.71
N SER A 477 15.95 -22.84 -39.59
CA SER A 477 16.42 -21.67 -38.87
C SER A 477 16.14 -20.37 -39.65
N ILE A 478 16.22 -20.40 -40.97
CA ILE A 478 15.83 -19.25 -41.84
C ILE A 478 14.31 -18.98 -41.74
N ASP A 479 13.49 -20.00 -41.72
CA ASP A 479 12.02 -19.85 -41.56
C ASP A 479 11.66 -19.32 -40.17
N ALA A 480 12.39 -19.73 -39.11
CA ALA A 480 12.25 -19.17 -37.77
C ALA A 480 12.61 -17.68 -37.74
N LEU A 481 13.70 -17.29 -38.42
CA LEU A 481 14.11 -15.87 -38.57
C LEU A 481 13.04 -15.04 -39.29
N ARG A 482 12.49 -15.54 -40.40
CA ARG A 482 11.39 -14.86 -41.14
C ARG A 482 10.15 -14.66 -40.24
N LYS A 483 9.78 -15.65 -39.42
CA LYS A 483 8.68 -15.53 -38.46
C LYS A 483 8.98 -14.50 -37.38
N ALA A 484 10.21 -14.45 -36.87
CA ALA A 484 10.62 -13.44 -35.90
C ALA A 484 10.53 -12.00 -36.45
N ILE A 485 10.90 -11.81 -37.74
CA ILE A 485 10.72 -10.52 -38.44
C ILE A 485 9.25 -10.11 -38.48
N VAL A 486 8.37 -11.05 -38.88
CA VAL A 486 6.91 -10.76 -38.97
C VAL A 486 6.37 -10.31 -37.60
N VAL A 487 6.79 -10.95 -36.52
CA VAL A 487 6.37 -10.55 -35.15
C VAL A 487 6.93 -9.17 -34.81
N ALA A 488 8.21 -8.93 -35.09
CA ALA A 488 8.85 -7.63 -34.81
C ALA A 488 8.18 -6.48 -35.60
N ASP A 489 7.77 -6.73 -36.85
CA ASP A 489 7.06 -5.74 -37.69
C ASP A 489 5.65 -5.38 -37.15
N THR A 490 5.08 -6.14 -36.22
CA THR A 490 3.80 -5.78 -35.58
C THR A 490 3.96 -4.77 -34.44
N ILE A 491 5.17 -4.54 -33.97
CA ILE A 491 5.47 -3.58 -32.89
C ILE A 491 5.38 -2.16 -33.46
N THR A 492 4.73 -1.28 -32.71
CA THR A 492 4.54 0.14 -33.07
C THR A 492 5.09 1.03 -31.96
N GLU A 493 5.20 2.31 -32.23
CA GLU A 493 5.63 3.31 -31.26
C GLU A 493 4.71 3.37 -30.01
N ALA A 494 3.45 2.93 -30.15
CA ALA A 494 2.49 2.84 -29.04
C ALA A 494 2.58 1.53 -28.25
N SER A 495 3.45 0.59 -28.64
CA SER A 495 3.64 -0.68 -27.89
C SER A 495 4.38 -0.42 -26.59
N SER A 496 4.16 -1.29 -25.60
CA SER A 496 4.87 -1.19 -24.31
C SER A 496 6.38 -1.46 -24.49
N ASP A 497 7.21 -0.86 -23.60
CA ASP A 497 8.65 -1.11 -23.60
C ASP A 497 9.00 -2.60 -23.45
N THR A 498 8.18 -3.32 -22.69
CA THR A 498 8.31 -4.78 -22.53
C THR A 498 8.07 -5.52 -23.84
N ASP A 499 7.08 -5.11 -24.64
CA ASP A 499 6.80 -5.72 -25.93
C ASP A 499 7.92 -5.41 -26.92
N VAL A 500 8.42 -4.17 -26.93
CA VAL A 500 9.57 -3.74 -27.74
C VAL A 500 10.80 -4.58 -27.40
N ALA A 501 11.18 -4.66 -26.12
CA ALA A 501 12.34 -5.43 -25.67
C ALA A 501 12.18 -6.93 -25.98
N THR A 502 10.99 -7.49 -25.78
CA THR A 502 10.70 -8.89 -26.11
C THR A 502 10.84 -9.18 -27.60
N ALA A 503 10.36 -8.29 -28.45
CA ALA A 503 10.47 -8.45 -29.90
C ALA A 503 11.93 -8.29 -30.36
N PHE A 504 12.66 -7.35 -29.78
CA PHE A 504 14.09 -7.15 -30.02
C PHE A 504 14.88 -8.43 -29.70
N ASP A 505 14.74 -8.98 -28.49
CA ASP A 505 15.44 -10.18 -28.05
C ASP A 505 15.12 -11.42 -28.93
N LYS A 506 13.86 -11.59 -29.29
CA LYS A 506 13.46 -12.68 -30.20
C LYS A 506 14.08 -12.55 -31.59
N LEU A 507 14.08 -11.34 -32.15
CA LEU A 507 14.66 -11.10 -33.47
C LEU A 507 16.18 -11.23 -33.44
N LEU A 508 16.83 -10.69 -32.42
CA LEU A 508 18.27 -10.79 -32.22
C LEU A 508 18.70 -12.26 -32.09
N ALA A 509 18.03 -13.02 -31.19
CA ALA A 509 18.30 -14.46 -31.03
C ALA A 509 18.12 -15.23 -32.33
N ALA A 510 17.05 -14.99 -33.08
CA ALA A 510 16.78 -15.68 -34.35
C ALA A 510 17.81 -15.31 -35.45
N SER A 511 18.40 -14.12 -35.41
CA SER A 511 19.41 -13.66 -36.40
C SER A 511 20.85 -13.99 -36.02
N THR A 512 21.09 -14.49 -34.82
CA THR A 512 22.43 -14.84 -34.30
C THR A 512 22.74 -16.31 -34.56
N VAL A 513 23.99 -16.62 -34.91
CA VAL A 513 24.41 -18.02 -35.15
C VAL A 513 24.57 -18.77 -33.82
N GLY A 514 23.84 -19.89 -33.68
CA GLY A 514 23.92 -20.74 -32.49
C GLY A 514 22.58 -21.34 -32.08
N THR A 515 22.55 -21.94 -30.91
CA THR A 515 21.34 -22.61 -30.37
C THR A 515 20.18 -21.60 -30.21
N GLY A 516 19.07 -21.88 -30.86
CA GLY A 516 17.87 -20.99 -30.86
C GLY A 516 17.85 -19.91 -31.94
N GLY A 517 18.92 -19.81 -32.74
CA GLY A 517 19.04 -18.88 -33.87
C GLY A 517 19.39 -19.57 -35.19
N LEU A 518 20.27 -18.93 -35.97
CA LEU A 518 20.75 -19.47 -37.24
C LEU A 518 21.66 -20.67 -37.00
N ILE A 519 21.32 -21.80 -37.58
CA ILE A 519 22.09 -23.05 -37.51
C ILE A 519 22.78 -23.26 -38.85
N LYS A 520 24.10 -23.45 -38.86
CA LYS A 520 24.86 -23.74 -40.07
C LYS A 520 24.38 -25.05 -40.69
N ALA A 521 24.21 -25.01 -42.00
CA ALA A 521 23.83 -26.20 -42.75
C ALA A 521 25.05 -26.97 -43.23
N ASP A 522 24.99 -28.28 -43.11
CA ASP A 522 26.05 -29.20 -43.56
C ASP A 522 25.56 -30.01 -44.79
N HIS A 523 24.25 -30.17 -44.97
CA HIS A 523 23.65 -31.02 -46.01
C HIS A 523 22.54 -30.29 -46.75
N ASN A 524 22.43 -30.53 -48.06
CA ASN A 524 21.37 -30.07 -48.91
C ASN A 524 20.54 -31.26 -49.43
N ILE A 525 19.29 -31.36 -48.96
CA ILE A 525 18.37 -32.38 -49.40
C ILE A 525 17.50 -31.85 -50.55
N VAL A 526 17.63 -32.47 -51.69
CA VAL A 526 16.91 -32.08 -52.91
C VAL A 526 15.98 -33.23 -53.36
N ILE A 527 14.67 -32.94 -53.35
CA ILE A 527 13.68 -33.91 -53.86
C ILE A 527 13.47 -33.62 -55.34
N SER A 528 13.62 -34.66 -56.19
CA SER A 528 13.32 -34.56 -57.59
C SER A 528 12.26 -35.60 -58.03
N PHE A 529 11.44 -35.19 -58.98
CA PHE A 529 10.45 -36.04 -59.60
C PHE A 529 10.86 -36.35 -61.05
N ALA A 530 10.58 -37.57 -61.50
CA ALA A 530 10.72 -37.90 -62.92
C ALA A 530 9.79 -37.03 -63.79
N ASP A 531 8.65 -36.60 -63.26
CA ASP A 531 7.71 -35.66 -63.88
C ASP A 531 7.00 -34.86 -62.76
N ALA A 532 7.21 -33.52 -62.77
CA ALA A 532 6.64 -32.61 -61.76
C ALA A 532 5.10 -32.60 -61.69
N LYS A 533 4.40 -33.13 -62.68
CA LYS A 533 2.94 -33.23 -62.68
C LYS A 533 2.41 -34.37 -61.82
N ARG A 534 3.29 -35.28 -61.35
CA ARG A 534 2.88 -36.52 -60.66
C ARG A 534 2.63 -36.33 -59.16
N GLY A 535 3.01 -35.19 -58.56
CA GLY A 535 2.78 -34.95 -57.14
C GLY A 535 3.52 -33.71 -56.63
N ILE A 536 3.30 -33.45 -55.35
CA ILE A 536 4.00 -32.39 -54.58
C ILE A 536 4.78 -33.07 -53.47
N ALA A 537 5.99 -32.65 -53.23
CA ALA A 537 6.79 -33.13 -52.10
C ALA A 537 7.22 -31.98 -51.18
N SER A 538 7.46 -32.31 -49.94
CA SER A 538 8.04 -31.40 -48.91
C SER A 538 9.14 -32.12 -48.15
N GLY A 539 10.04 -31.34 -47.54
CA GLY A 539 11.21 -31.84 -46.81
C GLY A 539 12.53 -31.60 -47.54
N ASN A 540 12.49 -30.95 -48.73
CA ASN A 540 13.71 -30.41 -49.34
C ASN A 540 14.22 -29.20 -48.54
N GLY A 541 15.52 -28.99 -48.52
CA GLY A 541 16.14 -27.87 -47.83
C GLY A 541 17.53 -28.16 -47.29
N TRP A 542 18.06 -27.20 -46.56
CA TRP A 542 19.35 -27.29 -45.94
C TRP A 542 19.22 -27.69 -44.47
N TYR A 543 20.03 -28.64 -44.03
CA TYR A 543 19.96 -29.29 -42.72
C TYR A 543 21.38 -29.36 -42.08
N ALA A 544 21.44 -29.42 -40.75
CA ALA A 544 22.67 -29.64 -40.02
C ALA A 544 22.90 -31.13 -39.72
N ASN A 545 24.13 -31.45 -39.36
CA ASN A 545 24.46 -32.79 -38.80
C ASN A 545 23.59 -33.05 -37.56
N GLY A 546 23.01 -34.24 -37.49
CA GLY A 546 22.11 -34.66 -36.42
C GLY A 546 20.64 -34.30 -36.60
N ASP A 547 20.29 -33.50 -37.61
CA ASP A 547 18.90 -33.18 -37.92
C ASP A 547 18.13 -34.43 -38.40
N THR A 548 16.88 -34.47 -38.00
CA THR A 548 15.95 -35.47 -38.51
C THR A 548 15.18 -34.88 -39.68
N VAL A 549 15.37 -35.43 -40.86
CA VAL A 549 14.68 -35.04 -42.09
C VAL A 549 13.46 -35.90 -42.28
N THR A 550 12.31 -35.26 -42.54
CA THR A 550 11.08 -35.96 -42.92
C THR A 550 10.64 -35.54 -44.31
N LEU A 551 10.77 -36.43 -45.27
CA LEU A 551 10.28 -36.27 -46.63
C LEU A 551 8.83 -36.73 -46.71
N LYS A 552 7.98 -35.94 -47.33
CA LYS A 552 6.57 -36.29 -47.53
C LYS A 552 6.16 -36.00 -48.99
N VAL A 553 5.49 -36.96 -49.63
CA VAL A 553 4.93 -36.77 -50.96
C VAL A 553 3.41 -36.87 -50.94
N THR A 554 2.74 -36.01 -51.69
CA THR A 554 1.31 -36.07 -51.98
C THR A 554 1.14 -36.28 -53.49
N PRO A 555 0.76 -37.50 -53.94
CA PRO A 555 0.56 -37.75 -55.35
C PRO A 555 -0.58 -36.91 -55.93
N SER A 556 -0.46 -36.47 -57.18
CA SER A 556 -1.54 -35.85 -57.94
C SER A 556 -2.65 -36.87 -58.26
N VAL A 557 -3.85 -36.38 -58.54
CA VAL A 557 -5.00 -37.25 -58.91
C VAL A 557 -4.61 -38.14 -60.09
N GLY A 558 -4.83 -39.47 -59.91
CA GLY A 558 -4.49 -40.48 -60.92
C GLY A 558 -3.08 -41.07 -60.77
N TYR A 559 -2.31 -40.65 -59.81
CA TYR A 559 -0.99 -41.20 -59.48
C TYR A 559 -0.99 -41.83 -58.09
N ILE A 560 -0.11 -42.82 -57.89
CA ILE A 560 0.21 -43.41 -56.59
C ILE A 560 1.69 -43.27 -56.34
N PHE A 561 2.05 -43.08 -55.07
CA PHE A 561 3.46 -43.06 -54.66
C PHE A 561 4.00 -44.50 -54.78
N SER A 562 5.21 -44.63 -55.32
CA SER A 562 5.87 -45.93 -55.46
C SER A 562 6.96 -46.12 -54.40
N ARG A 563 7.96 -45.25 -54.36
CA ARG A 563 9.09 -45.36 -53.45
C ARG A 563 9.95 -44.08 -53.44
N TRP A 564 10.72 -43.91 -52.38
CA TRP A 564 11.86 -42.98 -52.34
C TRP A 564 13.11 -43.71 -52.84
N THR A 565 13.97 -42.99 -53.57
CA THR A 565 15.27 -43.49 -54.00
C THR A 565 16.33 -42.47 -53.71
N GLN A 566 17.52 -42.92 -53.31
CA GLN A 566 18.65 -42.06 -52.96
C GLN A 566 19.40 -41.57 -54.20
N ASP A 567 19.17 -42.15 -55.31
CA ASP A 567 19.85 -41.77 -56.57
C ASP A 567 18.83 -41.45 -57.67
N LYS A 568 19.23 -40.56 -58.57
CA LYS A 568 18.41 -40.07 -59.67
C LYS A 568 18.09 -41.16 -60.69
N ALA A 569 18.85 -42.27 -60.72
CA ALA A 569 18.61 -43.39 -61.61
C ALA A 569 17.55 -44.37 -61.02
N GLY A 570 17.19 -44.20 -59.74
CA GLY A 570 16.16 -45.03 -59.06
C GLY A 570 16.65 -46.42 -58.65
N ASN A 571 17.95 -46.65 -58.58
CA ASN A 571 18.53 -47.93 -58.31
C ASN A 571 18.53 -48.30 -56.81
N THR A 572 18.66 -47.32 -55.94
CA THR A 572 18.72 -47.53 -54.49
C THR A 572 17.44 -47.03 -53.83
N SER A 573 16.55 -47.98 -53.47
CA SER A 573 15.33 -47.69 -52.75
C SER A 573 15.59 -47.50 -51.26
N VAL A 574 15.11 -46.39 -50.66
CA VAL A 574 15.27 -46.10 -49.23
C VAL A 574 13.94 -46.10 -48.46
N GLY A 575 12.80 -46.08 -49.15
CA GLY A 575 11.49 -46.17 -48.50
C GLY A 575 10.34 -46.33 -49.50
N THR A 576 9.28 -47.02 -49.08
CA THR A 576 8.05 -47.26 -49.86
C THR A 576 6.82 -46.54 -49.37
N GLU A 577 6.92 -45.92 -48.19
CA GLU A 577 5.85 -45.11 -47.60
C GLU A 577 5.90 -43.68 -48.13
N SER A 578 4.75 -43.02 -48.22
CA SER A 578 4.62 -41.61 -48.65
C SER A 578 5.31 -40.62 -47.75
N THR A 579 5.70 -41.04 -46.55
CA THR A 579 6.54 -40.30 -45.61
C THR A 579 7.79 -41.12 -45.32
N TYR A 580 8.96 -40.51 -45.44
CA TYR A 580 10.24 -41.12 -45.13
C TYR A 580 11.05 -40.22 -44.19
N THR A 581 11.49 -40.79 -43.07
CA THR A 581 12.22 -40.04 -42.04
C THR A 581 13.58 -40.67 -41.80
N PHE A 582 14.64 -39.85 -41.75
CA PHE A 582 15.99 -40.30 -41.47
C PHE A 582 16.78 -39.20 -40.72
N THR A 583 17.87 -39.54 -40.08
CA THR A 583 18.74 -38.62 -39.36
C THR A 583 20.06 -38.47 -40.09
N LEU A 584 20.47 -37.23 -40.30
CA LEU A 584 21.75 -36.91 -40.94
C LEU A 584 22.91 -37.09 -39.97
N ALA A 585 23.98 -37.73 -40.40
CA ALA A 585 25.23 -37.89 -39.65
C ALA A 585 26.38 -37.11 -40.31
N ALA A 586 27.46 -36.83 -39.57
CA ALA A 586 28.59 -36.03 -40.03
C ALA A 586 29.22 -36.47 -41.37
N ASN A 587 28.98 -37.72 -41.78
CA ASN A 587 29.49 -38.28 -43.05
C ASN A 587 28.35 -38.70 -44.00
N SER A 588 27.10 -38.23 -43.77
CA SER A 588 26.03 -38.47 -44.73
C SER A 588 26.33 -37.70 -46.01
N PRO A 589 26.22 -38.34 -47.20
CA PRO A 589 26.33 -37.58 -48.44
C PRO A 589 25.15 -36.64 -48.60
N ASP A 590 25.32 -35.54 -49.33
CA ASP A 590 24.23 -34.71 -49.77
C ASP A 590 23.27 -35.52 -50.62
N GLU A 591 22.01 -35.59 -50.25
CA GLU A 591 20.97 -36.44 -50.89
C GLU A 591 19.94 -35.60 -51.66
#